data_69428a07794efa6073c7606f78ab6820
#
_entry.id   69428a07794efa6073c7606f78ab6820
#
_cell.length_a   1.000
_cell.length_b   1.000
_cell.length_c   1.000
_cell.angle_alpha   90.00
_cell.angle_beta   90.00
_cell.angle_gamma   90.00
#
_symmetry.space_group_name_H-M   'P 1'
#
loop_
_entity.id
_entity.type
_entity.pdbx_description
1 polymer ?
#
loop_
_entity_poly.entity_id
_entity_poly.type
_entity_poly.pdbx_seq_one_letter_code
_entity_poly.pdbx_strand_id
1 'polypeptide(L)'
;ALTDAELIQAKENLHFTVVNSDRQIVGDFSGSAMQADSINPNMLQYTLELPLADSNGNSYNYAVTETARGEPTGYDCTLVRTVKDGGVWTDVTDTPIHSGIALTAQAATNIQFENTYARATGSLTITKQLPDDADDALQADFAETVNTFTIASVAAGSYTPQYSAGARPADAPAAVSPDSNGRLTLSIKGAGSVTLPGLAPAGYTVTESAAPDLTNYYLTTPTADRTQSLDVTAGGTAEAHFTNTYEPYLSVTITKKVVGDMGDTTKNF
;
A
#
# COMPACT_ATOMS: atom_id res chain seq x y z
N ALA A 1 -6.09 16.56 0.33
CA ALA A 1 -6.00 17.49 -0.81
C ALA A 1 -4.63 17.34 -1.43
N LEU A 2 -4.54 17.51 -2.76
CA LEU A 2 -3.27 17.57 -3.48
C LEU A 2 -2.51 18.84 -3.09
N THR A 3 -1.19 18.79 -3.12
CA THR A 3 -0.32 19.98 -3.01
C THR A 3 -0.32 20.75 -4.34
N ASP A 4 0.18 21.98 -4.34
CA ASP A 4 0.27 22.80 -5.56
C ASP A 4 1.12 22.12 -6.65
N ALA A 5 2.19 21.43 -6.27
CA ALA A 5 3.04 20.68 -7.21
C ALA A 5 2.31 19.47 -7.81
N GLU A 6 1.52 18.75 -7.00
CA GLU A 6 0.70 17.62 -7.45
C GLU A 6 -0.46 18.10 -8.35
N LEU A 7 -1.05 19.28 -8.07
CA LEU A 7 -2.05 19.90 -8.95
C LEU A 7 -1.47 20.31 -10.31
N ILE A 8 -0.26 20.85 -10.34
CA ILE A 8 0.44 21.18 -11.60
C ILE A 8 0.67 19.88 -12.39
N GLN A 9 1.16 18.81 -11.75
CA GLN A 9 1.40 17.53 -12.38
C GLN A 9 0.09 16.91 -12.90
N ALA A 10 -0.99 16.96 -12.09
CA ALA A 10 -2.31 16.51 -12.52
C ALA A 10 -2.76 17.24 -13.79
N LYS A 11 -2.60 18.58 -13.82
CA LYS A 11 -2.93 19.39 -14.98
C LYS A 11 -2.12 19.02 -16.23
N GLU A 12 -0.83 18.79 -16.10
CA GLU A 12 0.04 18.40 -17.21
C GLU A 12 -0.32 17.02 -17.78
N ASN A 13 -0.77 16.11 -16.92
CA ASN A 13 -1.12 14.73 -17.28
C ASN A 13 -2.56 14.58 -17.80
N LEU A 14 -3.44 15.59 -17.65
CA LEU A 14 -4.81 15.56 -18.18
C LEU A 14 -4.79 15.61 -19.71
N HIS A 15 -5.69 14.83 -20.33
CA HIS A 15 -5.89 14.86 -21.78
C HIS A 15 -7.33 14.57 -22.18
N PHE A 16 -7.83 15.33 -23.16
CA PHE A 16 -9.19 15.23 -23.65
C PHE A 16 -9.23 15.13 -25.17
N THR A 17 -10.17 14.34 -25.65
CA THR A 17 -10.48 14.21 -27.08
C THR A 17 -11.96 14.50 -27.31
N VAL A 18 -12.27 15.28 -28.33
CA VAL A 18 -13.65 15.55 -28.77
C VAL A 18 -13.84 14.98 -30.17
N VAL A 19 -14.88 14.17 -30.33
CA VAL A 19 -15.25 13.59 -31.63
C VAL A 19 -16.66 14.00 -32.03
N ASN A 20 -16.90 14.16 -33.34
CA ASN A 20 -18.24 14.35 -33.88
C ASN A 20 -18.93 13.02 -34.22
N SER A 21 -20.19 13.07 -34.66
CA SER A 21 -20.98 11.89 -35.09
C SER A 21 -20.39 11.13 -36.29
N ASP A 22 -19.51 11.77 -37.07
CA ASP A 22 -18.78 11.12 -38.17
C ASP A 22 -17.47 10.46 -37.68
N ARG A 23 -17.24 10.40 -36.37
CA ARG A 23 -16.03 9.86 -35.75
C ARG A 23 -14.75 10.63 -36.06
N GLN A 24 -14.87 11.89 -36.46
CA GLN A 24 -13.71 12.75 -36.68
C GLN A 24 -13.31 13.39 -35.35
N ILE A 25 -12.01 13.44 -35.09
CA ILE A 25 -11.45 14.19 -33.97
C ILE A 25 -11.52 15.67 -34.33
N VAL A 26 -12.27 16.43 -33.56
CA VAL A 26 -12.48 17.87 -33.75
C VAL A 26 -11.87 18.72 -32.64
N GLY A 27 -11.42 18.06 -31.58
CA GLY A 27 -10.66 18.64 -30.48
C GLY A 27 -9.75 17.60 -29.85
N ASP A 28 -8.50 18.00 -29.58
CA ASP A 28 -7.49 17.18 -28.95
C ASP A 28 -6.56 18.10 -28.15
N PHE A 29 -6.65 18.05 -26.81
CA PHE A 29 -5.97 19.01 -25.96
C PHE A 29 -5.58 18.43 -24.60
N SER A 30 -4.47 18.91 -24.07
CA SER A 30 -4.00 18.59 -22.73
C SER A 30 -4.50 19.60 -21.70
N GLY A 31 -4.46 19.23 -20.42
CA GLY A 31 -4.77 20.14 -19.34
C GLY A 31 -3.87 21.39 -19.29
N SER A 32 -2.67 21.33 -19.92
CA SER A 32 -1.80 22.50 -20.05
C SER A 32 -2.37 23.58 -20.96
N ALA A 33 -3.25 23.22 -21.90
CA ALA A 33 -3.96 24.17 -22.75
C ALA A 33 -5.18 24.79 -22.05
N MET A 34 -5.61 24.23 -20.92
CA MET A 34 -6.74 24.71 -20.15
C MET A 34 -6.36 25.89 -19.25
N GLN A 35 -7.30 26.76 -18.98
CA GLN A 35 -7.13 27.91 -18.09
C GLN A 35 -7.77 27.60 -16.73
N ALA A 36 -7.06 27.96 -15.65
CA ALA A 36 -7.64 27.87 -14.32
C ALA A 36 -8.77 28.87 -14.14
N ASP A 37 -9.84 28.44 -13.49
CA ASP A 37 -10.93 29.35 -13.09
C ASP A 37 -10.41 30.36 -12.07
N SER A 38 -10.82 31.61 -12.21
CA SER A 38 -10.33 32.72 -11.37
C SER A 38 -10.82 32.65 -9.92
N ILE A 39 -11.91 31.93 -9.66
CA ILE A 39 -12.55 31.78 -8.34
C ILE A 39 -12.13 30.45 -7.70
N ASN A 40 -12.05 29.40 -8.50
CA ASN A 40 -11.66 28.08 -8.06
C ASN A 40 -10.47 27.55 -8.88
N PRO A 41 -9.23 27.70 -8.41
CA PRO A 41 -8.03 27.32 -9.17
C PRO A 41 -7.93 25.79 -9.43
N ASN A 42 -8.73 24.97 -8.73
CA ASN A 42 -8.83 23.54 -8.99
C ASN A 42 -9.76 23.21 -10.16
N MET A 43 -10.48 24.18 -10.69
CA MET A 43 -11.27 24.05 -11.91
C MET A 43 -10.45 24.57 -13.11
N LEU A 44 -10.36 23.73 -14.13
CA LEU A 44 -9.75 24.07 -15.40
C LEU A 44 -10.83 24.19 -16.46
N GLN A 45 -10.72 25.15 -17.35
CA GLN A 45 -11.68 25.38 -18.42
C GLN A 45 -10.99 25.43 -19.79
N TYR A 46 -11.63 24.84 -20.79
CA TYR A 46 -11.27 24.96 -22.19
C TYR A 46 -12.52 25.17 -23.02
N THR A 47 -12.50 26.18 -23.88
CA THR A 47 -13.62 26.46 -24.76
C THR A 47 -13.26 26.03 -26.18
N LEU A 48 -14.12 25.26 -26.81
CA LEU A 48 -13.97 24.78 -28.16
C LEU A 48 -15.17 25.28 -28.99
N GLU A 49 -14.89 25.94 -30.09
CA GLU A 49 -15.90 26.33 -31.08
C GLU A 49 -16.09 25.24 -32.10
N LEU A 50 -17.31 24.70 -32.21
CA LEU A 50 -17.61 23.55 -33.05
C LEU A 50 -18.78 23.85 -34.00
N PRO A 51 -18.80 23.30 -35.22
CA PRO A 51 -19.91 23.48 -36.16
C PRO A 51 -21.18 22.77 -35.64
N LEU A 52 -22.34 23.35 -35.90
CA LEU A 52 -23.64 22.77 -35.52
C LEU A 52 -24.04 21.62 -36.43
N ALA A 53 -23.63 21.65 -37.71
CA ALA A 53 -24.04 20.68 -38.71
C ALA A 53 -22.93 20.47 -39.78
N ASP A 54 -23.08 19.41 -40.53
CA ASP A 54 -22.24 19.12 -41.71
C ASP A 54 -22.60 20.02 -42.92
N SER A 55 -21.89 19.87 -44.02
CA SER A 55 -22.15 20.64 -45.25
C SER A 55 -23.50 20.35 -45.91
N ASN A 56 -24.18 19.26 -45.49
CA ASN A 56 -25.49 18.87 -45.98
C ASN A 56 -26.63 19.35 -45.08
N GLY A 57 -26.28 20.02 -43.95
CA GLY A 57 -27.24 20.50 -42.98
C GLY A 57 -27.64 19.46 -41.91
N ASN A 58 -27.00 18.29 -41.82
CA ASN A 58 -27.26 17.32 -40.78
C ASN A 58 -26.57 17.77 -39.48
N SER A 59 -27.32 17.83 -38.39
CA SER A 59 -26.79 18.23 -37.09
C SER A 59 -25.75 17.25 -36.56
N TYR A 60 -24.63 17.78 -36.07
CA TYR A 60 -23.64 16.98 -35.37
C TYR A 60 -24.06 16.69 -33.92
N ASN A 61 -23.74 15.49 -33.47
CA ASN A 61 -23.63 15.16 -32.05
C ASN A 61 -22.15 14.96 -31.72
N TYR A 62 -21.77 15.38 -30.54
CA TYR A 62 -20.39 15.30 -30.07
C TYR A 62 -20.26 14.36 -28.89
N ALA A 63 -19.06 13.83 -28.71
CA ALA A 63 -18.65 13.14 -27.49
C ALA A 63 -17.31 13.71 -27.03
N VAL A 64 -17.21 13.97 -25.73
CA VAL A 64 -15.97 14.37 -25.07
C VAL A 64 -15.49 13.19 -24.22
N THR A 65 -14.27 12.80 -24.42
CA THR A 65 -13.60 11.72 -23.65
C THR A 65 -12.39 12.28 -22.93
N GLU A 66 -12.29 12.03 -21.64
CA GLU A 66 -11.05 12.21 -20.91
C GLU A 66 -10.16 10.97 -21.19
N THR A 67 -9.15 11.14 -22.00
CA THR A 67 -8.25 10.05 -22.45
C THR A 67 -7.08 9.82 -21.50
N ALA A 68 -6.74 10.82 -20.67
CA ALA A 68 -5.82 10.69 -19.55
C ALA A 68 -6.35 11.49 -18.35
N ARG A 69 -6.37 10.85 -17.20
CA ARG A 69 -7.07 11.33 -15.98
C ARG A 69 -6.24 12.27 -15.11
N GLY A 70 -5.08 12.68 -15.58
CA GLY A 70 -4.23 13.62 -14.83
C GLY A 70 -3.66 13.08 -13.52
N GLU A 71 -3.39 11.79 -13.42
CA GLU A 71 -2.88 11.18 -12.19
C GLU A 71 -1.51 11.74 -11.82
N PRO A 72 -1.37 12.42 -10.65
CA PRO A 72 -0.05 12.78 -10.15
C PRO A 72 0.74 11.55 -9.72
N THR A 73 2.05 11.63 -9.71
CA THR A 73 2.90 10.54 -9.24
C THR A 73 2.53 10.12 -7.82
N GLY A 74 2.28 8.84 -7.61
CA GLY A 74 1.89 8.26 -6.32
C GLY A 74 0.41 8.43 -5.97
N TYR A 75 -0.44 8.72 -6.95
CA TYR A 75 -1.88 8.73 -6.82
C TYR A 75 -2.55 7.91 -7.92
N ASP A 76 -3.70 7.35 -7.60
CA ASP A 76 -4.62 6.69 -8.52
C ASP A 76 -5.90 7.50 -8.62
N CYS A 77 -6.44 7.66 -9.83
CA CYS A 77 -7.77 8.21 -10.01
C CYS A 77 -8.79 7.11 -9.70
N THR A 78 -9.52 7.28 -8.61
CA THR A 78 -10.47 6.27 -8.09
C THR A 78 -11.88 6.46 -8.61
N LEU A 79 -12.21 7.67 -9.06
CA LEU A 79 -13.53 8.00 -9.55
C LEU A 79 -13.45 9.16 -10.54
N VAL A 80 -14.13 9.03 -11.67
CA VAL A 80 -14.39 10.12 -12.62
C VAL A 80 -15.89 10.31 -12.74
N ARG A 81 -16.36 11.56 -12.59
CA ARG A 81 -17.75 11.94 -12.80
C ARG A 81 -17.86 12.87 -13.97
N THR A 82 -18.97 12.77 -14.70
CA THR A 82 -19.30 13.71 -15.78
C THR A 82 -20.68 14.30 -15.60
N VAL A 83 -20.86 15.56 -16.01
CA VAL A 83 -22.17 16.23 -16.01
C VAL A 83 -22.23 17.21 -17.19
N LYS A 84 -23.44 17.38 -17.72
CA LYS A 84 -23.75 18.37 -18.76
C LYS A 84 -24.67 19.46 -18.17
N ASP A 85 -24.28 20.72 -18.37
CA ASP A 85 -25.08 21.92 -18.02
C ASP A 85 -25.61 21.93 -16.57
N GLY A 86 -24.83 21.44 -15.62
CA GLY A 86 -25.24 21.37 -14.21
C GLY A 86 -26.33 20.34 -13.90
N GLY A 87 -26.55 19.37 -14.78
CA GLY A 87 -27.50 18.26 -14.61
C GLY A 87 -27.06 17.23 -13.57
N VAL A 88 -27.45 15.97 -13.79
CA VAL A 88 -27.09 14.86 -12.89
C VAL A 88 -25.70 14.33 -13.21
N TRP A 89 -24.87 14.20 -12.17
CA TRP A 89 -23.57 13.53 -12.28
C TRP A 89 -23.74 12.06 -12.65
N THR A 90 -22.97 11.61 -13.63
CA THR A 90 -22.84 10.21 -13.98
C THR A 90 -21.44 9.73 -13.59
N ASP A 91 -21.36 8.68 -12.79
CA ASP A 91 -20.08 8.09 -12.37
C ASP A 91 -19.57 7.15 -13.45
N VAL A 92 -18.36 7.40 -13.95
CA VAL A 92 -17.68 6.58 -14.96
C VAL A 92 -16.24 6.34 -14.50
N THR A 93 -15.89 5.07 -14.25
CA THR A 93 -14.58 4.72 -13.67
C THR A 93 -13.54 4.32 -14.71
N ASP A 94 -13.94 3.67 -15.82
CA ASP A 94 -12.97 3.08 -16.76
C ASP A 94 -12.76 3.92 -18.02
N THR A 95 -13.85 4.41 -18.62
CA THR A 95 -13.79 5.23 -19.83
C THR A 95 -14.62 6.49 -19.63
N PRO A 96 -14.06 7.55 -19.05
CA PRO A 96 -14.80 8.78 -18.78
C PRO A 96 -15.15 9.46 -20.09
N ILE A 97 -16.40 9.31 -20.50
CA ILE A 97 -16.94 9.88 -21.73
C ILE A 97 -18.30 10.54 -21.47
N HIS A 98 -18.51 11.72 -22.05
CA HIS A 98 -19.83 12.31 -22.17
C HIS A 98 -20.21 12.38 -23.64
N SER A 99 -21.27 11.67 -24.03
CA SER A 99 -21.71 11.53 -25.44
C SER A 99 -23.11 12.14 -25.65
N GLY A 100 -23.51 12.24 -26.91
CA GLY A 100 -24.82 12.77 -27.27
C GLY A 100 -24.97 14.28 -27.07
N ILE A 101 -23.86 15.02 -27.14
CA ILE A 101 -23.84 16.47 -26.97
C ILE A 101 -24.34 17.11 -28.27
N ALA A 102 -25.57 17.58 -28.28
CA ALA A 102 -26.11 18.44 -29.35
C ALA A 102 -25.86 19.89 -28.99
N LEU A 103 -25.25 20.65 -29.90
CA LEU A 103 -25.01 22.07 -29.72
C LEU A 103 -26.24 22.88 -30.16
N THR A 104 -26.47 24.03 -29.52
CA THR A 104 -27.51 24.96 -29.87
C THR A 104 -26.88 26.29 -30.31
N ALA A 105 -27.40 26.89 -31.37
CA ALA A 105 -26.87 28.14 -31.86
C ALA A 105 -26.90 29.23 -30.77
N GLN A 106 -25.80 29.96 -30.63
CA GLN A 106 -25.62 31.08 -29.67
C GLN A 106 -25.73 30.69 -28.19
N ALA A 107 -25.68 29.38 -27.84
CA ALA A 107 -25.66 28.92 -26.46
C ALA A 107 -24.40 28.11 -26.19
N ALA A 108 -23.78 28.32 -25.04
CA ALA A 108 -22.69 27.46 -24.58
C ALA A 108 -23.28 26.19 -23.95
N THR A 109 -22.71 25.04 -24.28
CA THR A 109 -22.97 23.77 -23.60
C THR A 109 -21.76 23.45 -22.74
N ASN A 110 -21.98 23.25 -21.44
CA ASN A 110 -20.91 22.99 -20.50
C ASN A 110 -20.86 21.51 -20.16
N ILE A 111 -19.71 20.89 -20.39
CA ILE A 111 -19.41 19.54 -19.95
C ILE A 111 -18.36 19.64 -18.84
N GLN A 112 -18.65 19.03 -17.71
CA GLN A 112 -17.75 19.03 -16.55
C GLN A 112 -17.33 17.61 -16.23
N PHE A 113 -16.04 17.42 -15.99
CA PHE A 113 -15.43 16.21 -15.46
C PHE A 113 -14.91 16.51 -14.05
N GLU A 114 -15.06 15.57 -13.15
CA GLU A 114 -14.50 15.64 -11.79
C GLU A 114 -13.71 14.36 -11.51
N ASN A 115 -12.43 14.52 -11.24
CA ASN A 115 -11.55 13.42 -10.90
C ASN A 115 -11.30 13.38 -9.40
N THR A 116 -11.45 12.19 -8.80
CA THR A 116 -11.10 11.94 -7.41
C THR A 116 -9.86 11.07 -7.35
N TYR A 117 -8.82 11.58 -6.68
CA TYR A 117 -7.55 10.87 -6.53
C TYR A 117 -7.39 10.33 -5.12
N ALA A 118 -6.90 9.11 -5.01
CA ALA A 118 -6.42 8.52 -3.76
C ALA A 118 -4.92 8.28 -3.87
N ARG A 119 -4.20 8.39 -2.74
CA ARG A 119 -2.78 8.07 -2.73
C ARG A 119 -2.61 6.58 -3.00
N ALA A 120 -1.79 6.26 -4.00
CA ALA A 120 -1.44 4.87 -4.30
C ALA A 120 -0.70 4.26 -3.10
N THR A 121 -1.04 3.03 -2.75
CA THR A 121 -0.41 2.31 -1.63
C THR A 121 0.05 0.93 -2.07
N GLY A 122 0.99 0.37 -1.33
CA GLY A 122 1.41 -1.02 -1.47
C GLY A 122 1.27 -1.78 -0.15
N SER A 123 1.87 -2.95 -0.09
CA SER A 123 1.83 -3.85 1.07
C SER A 123 3.24 -4.31 1.44
N LEU A 124 3.43 -4.67 2.71
CA LEU A 124 4.62 -5.34 3.22
C LEU A 124 4.21 -6.64 3.91
N THR A 125 4.75 -7.76 3.48
CA THR A 125 4.58 -9.06 4.14
C THR A 125 5.83 -9.43 4.90
N ILE A 126 5.69 -9.76 6.18
CA ILE A 126 6.75 -10.32 7.03
C ILE A 126 6.44 -11.80 7.22
N THR A 127 7.40 -12.66 6.88
CA THR A 127 7.31 -14.10 7.09
C THR A 127 8.34 -14.53 8.12
N LYS A 128 7.88 -15.28 9.11
CA LYS A 128 8.71 -15.91 10.14
C LYS A 128 8.72 -17.41 10.00
N GLN A 129 9.89 -18.01 10.03
CA GLN A 129 10.05 -19.45 9.88
C GLN A 129 11.27 -19.97 10.67
N LEU A 130 11.31 -21.27 10.86
CA LEU A 130 12.48 -22.04 11.25
C LEU A 130 13.17 -22.60 10.00
N PRO A 131 14.43 -23.08 10.09
CA PRO A 131 15.04 -23.87 9.01
C PRO A 131 14.19 -25.11 8.69
N ASP A 132 14.28 -25.58 7.44
CA ASP A 132 13.51 -26.75 6.97
C ASP A 132 13.90 -28.06 7.67
N ASP A 133 15.10 -28.11 8.24
CA ASP A 133 15.65 -29.25 8.99
C ASP A 133 15.40 -29.16 10.51
N ALA A 134 14.63 -28.19 10.98
CA ALA A 134 14.23 -28.09 12.39
C ALA A 134 13.47 -29.35 12.83
N ASP A 135 13.88 -29.93 13.96
CA ASP A 135 13.24 -31.12 14.49
C ASP A 135 11.81 -30.83 15.06
N ASP A 136 11.02 -31.89 15.27
CA ASP A 136 9.63 -31.79 15.74
C ASP A 136 9.54 -31.12 17.12
N ALA A 137 10.54 -31.32 17.99
CA ALA A 137 10.55 -30.74 19.32
C ALA A 137 10.79 -29.22 19.28
N LEU A 138 11.73 -28.78 18.46
CA LEU A 138 11.96 -27.35 18.20
C LEU A 138 10.75 -26.69 17.55
N GLN A 139 10.13 -27.34 16.55
CA GLN A 139 8.92 -26.85 15.90
C GLN A 139 7.77 -26.68 16.90
N ALA A 140 7.56 -27.64 17.80
CA ALA A 140 6.52 -27.59 18.83
C ALA A 140 6.77 -26.47 19.86
N ASP A 141 7.99 -26.30 20.36
CA ASP A 141 8.38 -25.23 21.27
C ASP A 141 8.23 -23.85 20.60
N PHE A 142 8.59 -23.74 19.33
CA PHE A 142 8.52 -22.50 18.58
C PHE A 142 7.07 -22.09 18.24
N ALA A 143 6.17 -23.03 18.02
CA ALA A 143 4.79 -22.76 17.64
C ALA A 143 4.01 -21.86 18.63
N GLU A 144 4.38 -21.89 19.92
CA GLU A 144 3.75 -21.09 20.98
C GLU A 144 4.48 -19.77 21.24
N THR A 145 5.60 -19.49 20.59
CA THR A 145 6.38 -18.28 20.78
C THR A 145 5.75 -17.07 20.08
N VAL A 146 6.09 -15.86 20.55
CA VAL A 146 5.70 -14.60 19.91
C VAL A 146 6.95 -13.85 19.44
N ASN A 147 7.10 -13.73 18.14
CA ASN A 147 8.20 -13.01 17.49
C ASN A 147 7.76 -11.57 17.21
N THR A 148 8.55 -10.59 17.61
CA THR A 148 8.20 -9.17 17.50
C THR A 148 9.06 -8.47 16.46
N PHE A 149 8.43 -7.72 15.58
CA PHE A 149 9.05 -6.98 14.48
C PHE A 149 8.75 -5.50 14.61
N THR A 150 9.76 -4.68 14.30
CA THR A 150 9.61 -3.22 14.19
C THR A 150 9.82 -2.82 12.74
N ILE A 151 8.88 -2.08 12.18
CA ILE A 151 8.96 -1.49 10.84
C ILE A 151 9.25 0.00 11.03
N ALA A 152 10.32 0.49 10.43
CA ALA A 152 10.67 1.92 10.47
C ALA A 152 10.12 2.67 9.25
N SER A 153 10.02 3.99 9.38
CA SER A 153 9.57 4.94 8.34
C SER A 153 8.09 4.83 7.96
N VAL A 154 7.25 4.25 8.83
CA VAL A 154 5.81 4.15 8.58
C VAL A 154 5.15 5.51 8.80
N ALA A 155 4.39 5.98 7.81
CA ALA A 155 3.64 7.23 7.91
C ALA A 155 2.55 7.15 8.99
N ALA A 156 2.21 8.29 9.60
CA ALA A 156 1.13 8.35 10.57
C ALA A 156 -0.19 7.86 9.95
N GLY A 157 -0.88 6.98 10.66
CA GLY A 157 -2.11 6.35 10.18
C GLY A 157 -2.54 5.19 11.05
N SER A 158 -3.65 4.56 10.67
CA SER A 158 -4.13 3.32 11.29
C SER A 158 -4.11 2.22 10.24
N TYR A 159 -3.45 1.12 10.55
CA TYR A 159 -3.22 0.00 9.65
C TYR A 159 -3.86 -1.27 10.22
N THR A 160 -4.45 -2.10 9.37
CA THR A 160 -5.07 -3.38 9.76
C THR A 160 -4.21 -4.54 9.29
N PRO A 161 -3.40 -5.16 10.18
CA PRO A 161 -2.57 -6.30 9.83
C PRO A 161 -3.41 -7.52 9.44
N GLN A 162 -2.97 -8.25 8.42
CA GLN A 162 -3.58 -9.48 7.94
C GLN A 162 -2.63 -10.64 8.21
N TYR A 163 -3.06 -11.60 9.03
CA TYR A 163 -2.24 -12.72 9.46
C TYR A 163 -2.57 -14.00 8.66
N SER A 164 -1.56 -14.82 8.39
CA SER A 164 -1.79 -16.21 7.96
C SER A 164 -2.45 -17.02 9.09
N ALA A 165 -3.06 -18.15 8.74
CA ALA A 165 -3.76 -19.00 9.71
C ALA A 165 -2.86 -19.40 10.89
N GLY A 166 -3.31 -19.16 12.11
CA GLY A 166 -2.58 -19.48 13.34
C GLY A 166 -1.45 -18.51 13.74
N ALA A 167 -1.03 -17.60 12.85
CA ALA A 167 0.08 -16.68 13.10
C ALA A 167 -0.28 -15.44 13.95
N ARG A 168 -1.57 -15.18 14.18
CA ARG A 168 -2.00 -14.04 14.99
C ARG A 168 -1.86 -14.32 16.47
N PRO A 169 -1.08 -13.53 17.25
CA PRO A 169 -1.09 -13.59 18.70
C PRO A 169 -2.49 -13.29 19.28
N ALA A 170 -2.85 -13.90 20.40
CA ALA A 170 -4.18 -13.75 21.00
C ALA A 170 -4.48 -12.31 21.42
N ASP A 171 -3.45 -11.57 21.84
CA ASP A 171 -3.49 -10.18 22.29
C ASP A 171 -3.20 -9.16 21.19
N ALA A 172 -2.97 -9.60 19.93
CA ALA A 172 -2.68 -8.70 18.83
C ALA A 172 -3.88 -7.78 18.55
N PRO A 173 -3.67 -6.44 18.51
CA PRO A 173 -4.75 -5.49 18.23
C PRO A 173 -5.29 -5.67 16.79
N ALA A 174 -6.54 -5.29 16.59
CA ALA A 174 -7.17 -5.34 15.25
C ALA A 174 -6.56 -4.31 14.30
N ALA A 175 -6.12 -3.18 14.83
CA ALA A 175 -5.44 -2.12 14.09
C ALA A 175 -4.24 -1.62 14.87
N VAL A 176 -3.21 -1.19 14.15
CA VAL A 176 -1.95 -0.69 14.69
C VAL A 176 -1.63 0.69 14.12
N SER A 177 -0.93 1.51 14.89
CA SER A 177 -0.45 2.83 14.45
C SER A 177 1.03 2.97 14.78
N PRO A 178 1.81 3.65 13.95
CA PRO A 178 3.21 3.94 14.28
C PRO A 178 3.29 4.91 15.46
N ASP A 179 4.40 4.87 16.16
CA ASP A 179 4.76 5.84 17.19
C ASP A 179 5.15 7.20 16.56
N SER A 180 5.50 8.18 17.42
CA SER A 180 5.91 9.53 16.99
C SER A 180 7.18 9.55 16.13
N ASN A 181 7.95 8.47 16.09
CA ASN A 181 9.17 8.31 15.29
C ASN A 181 8.92 7.52 14.00
N GLY A 182 7.66 7.22 13.66
CA GLY A 182 7.30 6.41 12.51
C GLY A 182 7.66 4.93 12.65
N ARG A 183 7.74 4.41 13.87
CA ARG A 183 7.98 2.99 14.15
C ARG A 183 6.68 2.27 14.43
N LEU A 184 6.42 1.21 13.69
CA LEU A 184 5.26 0.35 13.88
C LEU A 184 5.71 -1.03 14.33
N THR A 185 5.06 -1.57 15.37
CA THR A 185 5.38 -2.89 15.92
C THR A 185 4.30 -3.89 15.54
N LEU A 186 4.73 -5.06 15.06
CA LEU A 186 3.91 -6.22 14.76
C LEU A 186 4.48 -7.46 15.45
N SER A 187 3.63 -8.43 15.73
CA SER A 187 4.06 -9.71 16.33
C SER A 187 3.45 -10.88 15.57
N ILE A 188 4.23 -11.96 15.40
CA ILE A 188 3.81 -13.21 14.75
C ILE A 188 3.94 -14.33 15.77
N LYS A 189 2.89 -15.14 15.96
CA LYS A 189 2.93 -16.34 16.78
C LYS A 189 3.49 -17.51 15.97
N GLY A 190 4.52 -18.16 16.48
CA GLY A 190 5.19 -19.27 15.84
C GLY A 190 5.73 -18.94 14.45
N ALA A 191 5.66 -19.92 13.56
CA ALA A 191 5.93 -19.76 12.13
C ALA A 191 4.67 -19.27 11.42
N GLY A 192 4.84 -18.33 10.46
CA GLY A 192 3.74 -17.76 9.71
C GLY A 192 4.05 -16.38 9.16
N SER A 193 3.03 -15.67 8.70
CA SER A 193 3.21 -14.35 8.11
C SER A 193 2.17 -13.32 8.56
N VAL A 194 2.55 -12.05 8.45
CA VAL A 194 1.65 -10.90 8.59
C VAL A 194 1.86 -9.95 7.42
N THR A 195 0.77 -9.56 6.76
CA THR A 195 0.78 -8.55 5.70
C THR A 195 0.21 -7.25 6.24
N LEU A 196 0.91 -6.15 6.02
CA LEU A 196 0.49 -4.78 6.35
C LEU A 196 0.16 -4.05 5.05
N PRO A 197 -1.12 -3.93 4.68
CA PRO A 197 -1.54 -3.18 3.51
C PRO A 197 -1.61 -1.67 3.79
N GLY A 198 -1.73 -0.87 2.73
CA GLY A 198 -1.96 0.57 2.83
C GLY A 198 -0.71 1.40 3.10
N LEU A 199 0.47 0.85 2.92
CA LEU A 199 1.74 1.56 3.06
C LEU A 199 1.99 2.49 1.87
N ALA A 200 2.50 3.68 2.12
CA ALA A 200 2.97 4.56 1.05
C ALA A 200 4.16 3.92 0.31
N PRO A 201 4.30 4.11 -1.01
CA PRO A 201 5.49 3.70 -1.74
C PRO A 201 6.74 4.38 -1.17
N ALA A 202 7.63 3.59 -0.57
CA ALA A 202 8.85 4.07 0.09
C ALA A 202 9.76 2.90 0.47
N GLY A 203 11.00 3.22 0.88
CA GLY A 203 11.90 2.29 1.54
C GLY A 203 11.53 2.09 3.01
N TYR A 204 11.44 0.83 3.43
CA TYR A 204 11.15 0.41 4.80
C TYR A 204 12.27 -0.47 5.34
N THR A 205 12.51 -0.38 6.65
CA THR A 205 13.41 -1.29 7.34
C THR A 205 12.63 -2.10 8.36
N VAL A 206 12.68 -3.42 8.23
CA VAL A 206 12.06 -4.37 9.16
C VAL A 206 13.15 -5.00 10.01
N THR A 207 12.98 -4.95 11.32
CA THR A 207 13.90 -5.56 12.29
C THR A 207 13.13 -6.50 13.20
N GLU A 208 13.58 -7.74 13.32
CA GLU A 208 13.14 -8.63 14.39
C GLU A 208 13.72 -8.12 15.71
N SER A 209 12.90 -7.40 16.48
CA SER A 209 13.33 -6.69 17.70
C SER A 209 13.46 -7.60 18.91
N ALA A 210 12.69 -8.70 18.95
CA ALA A 210 12.81 -9.74 19.95
C ALA A 210 12.55 -11.08 19.29
N ALA A 211 13.54 -11.98 19.41
CA ALA A 211 13.38 -13.40 19.16
C ALA A 211 13.16 -14.09 20.51
N PRO A 212 12.21 -15.02 20.63
CA PRO A 212 11.89 -15.66 21.89
C PRO A 212 13.02 -16.58 22.36
N ASP A 213 13.24 -16.62 23.66
CA ASP A 213 14.02 -17.68 24.30
C ASP A 213 13.17 -18.95 24.34
N LEU A 214 13.75 -20.07 23.97
CA LEU A 214 13.13 -21.40 24.05
C LEU A 214 13.63 -22.13 25.28
N THR A 215 12.81 -23.00 25.86
CA THR A 215 13.14 -23.69 27.12
C THR A 215 14.41 -24.54 26.99
N ASN A 216 14.59 -25.24 25.85
CA ASN A 216 15.66 -26.19 25.65
C ASN A 216 16.67 -25.79 24.56
N TYR A 217 16.50 -24.61 23.97
CA TYR A 217 17.30 -24.15 22.86
C TYR A 217 17.72 -22.69 23.05
N TYR A 218 18.85 -22.32 22.50
CA TYR A 218 19.30 -20.93 22.44
C TYR A 218 19.42 -20.45 20.99
N LEU A 219 19.15 -19.19 20.80
CA LEU A 219 19.14 -18.54 19.48
C LEU A 219 20.58 -18.36 18.99
N THR A 220 20.86 -18.83 17.77
CA THR A 220 22.16 -18.69 17.11
C THR A 220 22.14 -17.74 15.92
N THR A 221 20.97 -17.28 15.47
CA THR A 221 20.83 -16.32 14.37
C THR A 221 21.57 -15.02 14.68
N PRO A 222 22.52 -14.60 13.83
CA PRO A 222 23.25 -13.36 14.01
C PRO A 222 22.33 -12.14 14.06
N THR A 223 22.66 -11.13 14.86
CA THR A 223 21.85 -9.89 14.94
C THR A 223 21.76 -9.17 13.60
N ALA A 224 22.79 -9.24 12.74
CA ALA A 224 22.80 -8.64 11.41
C ALA A 224 21.71 -9.23 10.50
N ASP A 225 21.42 -10.53 10.63
CA ASP A 225 20.45 -11.23 9.79
C ASP A 225 18.99 -10.98 10.23
N ARG A 226 18.81 -10.26 11.33
CA ARG A 226 17.49 -9.88 11.88
C ARG A 226 17.02 -8.51 11.41
N THR A 227 17.62 -7.96 10.36
CA THR A 227 17.19 -6.65 9.77
C THR A 227 17.21 -6.74 8.25
N GLN A 228 16.12 -6.31 7.62
CA GLN A 228 15.99 -6.25 6.16
C GLN A 228 15.45 -4.89 5.73
N SER A 229 16.01 -4.37 4.63
CA SER A 229 15.53 -3.14 3.98
C SER A 229 14.86 -3.50 2.66
N LEU A 230 13.68 -2.93 2.41
CA LEU A 230 12.79 -3.27 1.31
C LEU A 230 12.14 -2.01 0.75
N ASP A 231 11.81 -2.05 -0.54
CA ASP A 231 11.04 -1.00 -1.21
C ASP A 231 9.61 -1.47 -1.46
N VAL A 232 8.63 -0.77 -0.88
CA VAL A 232 7.22 -0.95 -1.21
C VAL A 232 6.89 -0.08 -2.40
N THR A 233 6.33 -0.67 -3.45
CA THR A 233 5.87 0.04 -4.65
C THR A 233 4.35 0.15 -4.67
N ALA A 234 3.81 1.11 -5.43
CA ALA A 234 2.38 1.26 -5.63
C ALA A 234 1.77 -0.04 -6.21
N GLY A 235 0.70 -0.55 -5.60
CA GLY A 235 0.04 -1.80 -5.98
C GLY A 235 0.88 -3.06 -5.74
N GLY A 236 2.14 -2.93 -5.30
CA GLY A 236 3.06 -4.05 -5.07
C GLY A 236 3.03 -4.56 -3.63
N THR A 237 3.61 -5.74 -3.43
CA THR A 237 3.88 -6.31 -2.10
C THR A 237 5.38 -6.56 -1.97
N ALA A 238 6.00 -5.92 -0.98
CA ALA A 238 7.37 -6.24 -0.59
C ALA A 238 7.37 -7.38 0.44
N GLU A 239 8.39 -8.22 0.44
CA GLU A 239 8.46 -9.40 1.30
C GLU A 239 9.75 -9.41 2.13
N ALA A 240 9.60 -9.56 3.45
CA ALA A 240 10.69 -9.77 4.40
C ALA A 240 10.61 -11.18 4.98
N HIS A 241 11.70 -11.94 4.89
CA HIS A 241 11.77 -13.32 5.36
C HIS A 241 12.78 -13.44 6.49
N PHE A 242 12.34 -13.91 7.65
CA PHE A 242 13.19 -14.10 8.83
C PHE A 242 13.20 -15.58 9.24
N THR A 243 14.36 -16.18 9.16
CA THR A 243 14.62 -17.56 9.60
C THR A 243 15.47 -17.52 10.87
N ASN A 244 14.98 -18.07 11.98
CA ASN A 244 15.77 -18.20 13.19
C ASN A 244 16.32 -19.62 13.32
N THR A 245 17.61 -19.70 13.62
CA THR A 245 18.31 -20.93 13.94
C THR A 245 18.51 -21.04 15.45
N TYR A 246 18.34 -22.24 15.97
CA TYR A 246 18.46 -22.55 17.39
C TYR A 246 19.31 -23.78 17.58
N GLU A 247 20.10 -23.79 18.66
CA GLU A 247 20.88 -24.94 19.09
C GLU A 247 20.40 -25.43 20.45
N PRO A 248 20.38 -26.76 20.69
CA PRO A 248 19.92 -27.28 21.98
C PRO A 248 20.93 -26.96 23.09
N TYR A 249 20.42 -26.72 24.30
CA TYR A 249 21.27 -26.69 25.48
C TYR A 249 21.74 -28.09 25.81
N LEU A 250 23.04 -28.25 26.06
CA LEU A 250 23.62 -29.47 26.54
C LEU A 250 23.73 -29.44 28.05
N SER A 251 23.35 -30.53 28.72
CA SER A 251 23.49 -30.67 30.16
C SER A 251 24.80 -31.37 30.53
N VAL A 252 25.45 -30.88 31.56
CA VAL A 252 26.60 -31.51 32.19
C VAL A 252 26.27 -31.92 33.58
N THR A 253 26.36 -33.23 33.90
CA THR A 253 26.20 -33.73 35.27
C THR A 253 27.57 -33.92 35.92
N ILE A 254 27.80 -33.18 36.99
CA ILE A 254 29.04 -33.33 37.78
C ILE A 254 28.71 -34.18 39.00
N THR A 255 29.36 -35.33 39.11
CA THR A 255 29.22 -36.22 40.28
C THR A 255 30.54 -36.25 41.05
N LYS A 256 30.48 -35.99 42.37
CA LYS A 256 31.60 -36.12 43.28
C LYS A 256 31.39 -37.31 44.18
N LYS A 257 32.35 -38.24 44.26
CA LYS A 257 32.38 -39.30 45.26
C LYS A 257 33.56 -39.04 46.19
N VAL A 258 33.30 -39.04 47.46
CA VAL A 258 34.33 -38.96 48.53
C VAL A 258 34.55 -40.38 49.05
N VAL A 259 35.78 -40.84 49.02
CA VAL A 259 36.19 -42.17 49.52
C VAL A 259 37.35 -42.01 50.49
N GLY A 260 37.44 -42.87 51.50
CA GLY A 260 38.51 -42.93 52.52
C GLY A 260 37.97 -42.97 53.93
N ASP A 261 38.83 -43.38 54.85
CA ASP A 261 38.47 -43.60 56.27
C ASP A 261 38.10 -42.33 57.05
N MET A 262 38.32 -41.14 56.46
CA MET A 262 38.00 -39.83 57.10
C MET A 262 36.88 -39.07 56.33
N GLY A 263 36.24 -39.72 55.38
CA GLY A 263 35.14 -39.12 54.65
C GLY A 263 33.82 -39.17 55.41
N ASP A 264 33.26 -38.00 55.79
CA ASP A 264 31.91 -37.94 56.34
C ASP A 264 30.90 -38.11 55.20
N THR A 265 30.35 -39.31 55.07
CA THR A 265 29.39 -39.69 54.03
C THR A 265 27.98 -39.19 54.29
N THR A 266 27.76 -38.48 55.41
CA THR A 266 26.44 -37.96 55.82
C THR A 266 26.25 -36.48 55.48
N LYS A 267 27.30 -35.77 55.02
CA LYS A 267 27.22 -34.37 54.62
C LYS A 267 26.85 -34.25 53.15
N ASN A 268 25.77 -33.52 52.89
CA ASN A 268 25.45 -33.03 51.55
C ASN A 268 26.36 -31.87 51.22
N PHE A 269 26.87 -31.86 50.01
CA PHE A 269 27.69 -30.80 49.42
C PHE A 269 26.83 -29.82 48.64
#